data_173732b2bcfb27d5f731d6cbb9706e75
#
_entry.id   173732b2bcfb27d5f731d6cbb9706e75
#
_cell.length_a   1.000
_cell.length_b   1.000
_cell.length_c   1.000
_cell.angle_alpha   90.00
_cell.angle_beta   90.00
_cell.angle_gamma   90.00
#
_symmetry.space_group_name_H-M   'P 1'
#
loop_
_entity.id
_entity.type
_entity.pdbx_description
1 polymer ?
#
loop_
_entity_poly.entity_id
_entity_poly.type
_entity_poly.pdbx_seq_one_letter_code
_entity_poly.pdbx_strand_id
1 'polypeptide(L)'
;MEVTVKLRLLLTSALFLFAQIPTVQAQETVDVAKITCEQVLMEKLAAPSRDIVLWLTGYYAGKRNNTIIEPQTIKKDEEKVNSYCYQHREATVMDAIKNVLGFDK
;
A
#
# COMPACT_ATOMS: atom_id res chain seq x y z
N MET A 1 8.81 -18.58 58.47
CA MET A 1 7.85 -18.90 57.37
C MET A 1 7.41 -17.68 56.55
N GLU A 2 7.31 -16.52 57.14
CA GLU A 2 6.91 -15.29 56.38
C GLU A 2 7.93 -14.79 55.37
N VAL A 3 9.22 -15.01 55.63
CA VAL A 3 10.31 -14.56 54.72
C VAL A 3 10.32 -15.35 53.41
N THR A 4 10.00 -16.63 53.42
CA THR A 4 9.95 -17.50 52.22
C THR A 4 8.77 -17.18 51.32
N VAL A 5 7.64 -16.78 51.84
CA VAL A 5 6.47 -16.37 51.06
C VAL A 5 6.69 -14.99 50.43
N LYS A 6 7.32 -14.06 51.15
CA LYS A 6 7.70 -12.74 50.60
C LYS A 6 8.77 -12.86 49.50
N LEU A 7 9.72 -13.76 49.65
CA LEU A 7 10.76 -14.00 48.63
C LEU A 7 10.19 -14.63 47.35
N ARG A 8 9.20 -15.53 47.48
CA ARG A 8 8.49 -16.13 46.33
C ARG A 8 7.62 -15.14 45.60
N LEU A 9 6.98 -14.20 46.26
CA LEU A 9 6.19 -13.12 45.63
C LEU A 9 7.08 -12.12 44.87
N LEU A 10 8.30 -11.85 45.35
CA LEU A 10 9.24 -10.98 44.68
C LEU A 10 9.85 -11.63 43.42
N LEU A 11 10.01 -12.95 43.39
CA LEU A 11 10.53 -13.67 42.22
C LEU A 11 9.50 -13.78 41.08
N THR A 12 8.19 -13.82 41.42
CA THR A 12 7.14 -13.86 40.41
C THR A 12 6.89 -12.51 39.72
N SER A 13 7.19 -11.40 40.41
CA SER A 13 7.04 -10.04 39.81
C SER A 13 8.13 -9.71 38.77
N ALA A 14 9.31 -10.34 38.87
CA ALA A 14 10.41 -10.08 37.92
C ALA A 14 10.22 -10.73 36.54
N LEU A 15 9.35 -11.75 36.43
CA LEU A 15 9.13 -12.46 35.15
C LEU A 15 8.17 -11.73 34.20
N PHE A 16 7.39 -10.77 34.67
CA PHE A 16 6.41 -10.05 33.85
C PHE A 16 6.98 -8.84 33.11
N LEU A 17 8.20 -8.42 33.40
CA LEU A 17 8.81 -7.23 32.81
C LEU A 17 9.50 -7.46 31.45
N PHE A 18 9.61 -8.71 31.01
CA PHE A 18 10.26 -9.05 29.72
C PHE A 18 9.29 -9.22 28.54
N ALA A 19 7.98 -9.05 28.71
CA ALA A 19 6.99 -9.35 27.69
C ALA A 19 6.58 -8.17 26.81
N GLN A 20 7.28 -7.04 26.88
CA GLN A 20 6.93 -5.85 26.08
C GLN A 20 8.11 -5.41 25.18
N ILE A 21 8.58 -6.31 24.34
CA ILE A 21 9.42 -5.91 23.21
C ILE A 21 8.47 -5.47 22.10
N PRO A 22 8.46 -4.17 21.70
CA PRO A 22 7.66 -3.77 20.57
C PRO A 22 8.17 -4.53 19.33
N THR A 23 7.31 -5.33 18.73
CA THR A 23 7.61 -5.95 17.44
C THR A 23 7.68 -4.83 16.39
N VAL A 24 8.88 -4.49 15.95
CA VAL A 24 9.06 -3.59 14.82
C VAL A 24 8.65 -4.37 13.57
N GLN A 25 7.46 -4.08 13.06
CA GLN A 25 7.06 -4.59 11.75
C GLN A 25 7.89 -3.86 10.69
N ALA A 26 8.60 -4.61 9.85
CA ALA A 26 9.26 -4.06 8.68
C ALA A 26 8.19 -3.46 7.75
N GLN A 27 8.38 -2.19 7.33
CA GLN A 27 7.50 -1.57 6.35
C GLN A 27 7.63 -2.31 5.02
N GLU A 28 6.51 -2.79 4.50
CA GLU A 28 6.47 -3.40 3.18
C GLU A 28 6.58 -2.30 2.12
N THR A 29 7.57 -2.43 1.26
CA THR A 29 7.78 -1.52 0.13
C THR A 29 7.14 -2.10 -1.12
N VAL A 30 6.45 -1.25 -1.89
CA VAL A 30 5.79 -1.63 -3.12
C VAL A 30 6.49 -0.97 -4.30
N ASP A 31 7.00 -1.77 -5.23
CA ASP A 31 7.55 -1.27 -6.50
C ASP A 31 6.40 -1.16 -7.52
N VAL A 32 5.90 0.04 -7.72
CA VAL A 32 4.75 0.31 -8.62
C VAL A 32 5.03 -0.06 -10.07
N ALA A 33 6.28 -0.11 -10.49
CA ALA A 33 6.64 -0.51 -11.85
C ALA A 33 6.40 -2.01 -12.12
N LYS A 34 6.29 -2.82 -11.06
CA LYS A 34 6.10 -4.27 -11.15
C LYS A 34 4.66 -4.71 -10.90
N ILE A 35 3.78 -3.80 -10.54
CA ILE A 35 2.38 -4.13 -10.27
C ILE A 35 1.67 -4.45 -11.58
N THR A 36 1.06 -5.64 -11.62
CA THR A 36 0.23 -6.06 -12.75
C THR A 36 -1.22 -5.61 -12.59
N CYS A 37 -1.92 -5.51 -13.72
CA CYS A 37 -3.36 -5.27 -13.75
C CYS A 37 -4.13 -6.30 -12.92
N GLU A 38 -3.74 -7.57 -12.98
CA GLU A 38 -4.38 -8.61 -12.18
C GLU A 38 -4.25 -8.35 -10.68
N GLN A 39 -3.09 -7.95 -10.20
CA GLN A 39 -2.88 -7.62 -8.79
C GLN A 39 -3.76 -6.45 -8.34
N VAL A 40 -3.91 -5.44 -9.20
CA VAL A 40 -4.81 -4.29 -8.94
C VAL A 40 -6.25 -4.75 -8.82
N LEU A 41 -6.74 -5.56 -9.77
CA LEU A 41 -8.12 -6.04 -9.79
C LEU A 41 -8.45 -6.96 -8.62
N MET A 42 -7.49 -7.76 -8.16
CA MET A 42 -7.68 -8.72 -7.08
C MET A 42 -7.40 -8.13 -5.68
N GLU A 43 -7.07 -6.86 -5.59
CA GLU A 43 -6.70 -6.18 -4.32
C GLU A 43 -5.61 -6.92 -3.53
N LYS A 44 -4.69 -7.60 -4.23
CA LYS A 44 -3.57 -8.36 -3.64
C LYS A 44 -2.31 -7.50 -3.50
N LEU A 45 -2.48 -6.32 -2.96
CA LEU A 45 -1.41 -5.35 -2.78
C LEU A 45 -1.31 -4.93 -1.32
N ALA A 46 -0.13 -4.51 -0.89
CA ALA A 46 0.09 -3.92 0.43
C ALA A 46 -0.60 -2.56 0.60
N ALA A 47 -0.97 -1.92 -0.51
CA ALA A 47 -1.71 -0.66 -0.52
C ALA A 47 -3.02 -0.83 -1.32
N PRO A 48 -4.08 -0.06 -1.00
CA PRO A 48 -5.30 -0.05 -1.80
C PRO A 48 -5.02 0.30 -3.27
N SER A 49 -5.66 -0.39 -4.22
CA SER A 49 -5.47 -0.15 -5.66
C SER A 49 -5.75 1.30 -6.06
N ARG A 50 -6.72 1.93 -5.42
CA ARG A 50 -7.01 3.36 -5.60
C ARG A 50 -5.80 4.24 -5.32
N ASP A 51 -5.06 3.95 -4.26
CA ASP A 51 -3.89 4.75 -3.86
C ASP A 51 -2.76 4.58 -4.88
N ILE A 52 -2.58 3.39 -5.43
CA ILE A 52 -1.63 3.11 -6.50
C ILE A 52 -1.99 3.89 -7.77
N VAL A 53 -3.24 3.87 -8.18
CA VAL A 53 -3.73 4.62 -9.35
C VAL A 53 -3.54 6.12 -9.15
N LEU A 54 -3.91 6.64 -7.98
CA LEU A 54 -3.75 8.05 -7.64
C LEU A 54 -2.27 8.48 -7.66
N TRP A 55 -1.40 7.67 -7.05
CA TRP A 55 0.04 7.94 -7.03
C TRP A 55 0.62 8.00 -8.45
N LEU A 56 0.29 7.01 -9.29
CA LEU A 56 0.76 6.96 -10.68
C LEU A 56 0.20 8.10 -11.54
N THR A 57 -1.05 8.46 -11.35
CA THR A 57 -1.67 9.62 -12.02
C THR A 57 -0.90 10.88 -11.66
N GLY A 58 -0.60 11.09 -10.38
CA GLY A 58 0.21 12.22 -9.93
C GLY A 58 1.63 12.20 -10.46
N TYR A 59 2.25 11.02 -10.52
CA TYR A 59 3.60 10.85 -11.07
C TYR A 59 3.67 11.29 -12.55
N TYR A 60 2.74 10.85 -13.38
CA TYR A 60 2.71 11.24 -14.79
C TYR A 60 2.28 12.69 -15.01
N ALA A 61 1.34 13.20 -14.23
CA ALA A 61 0.96 14.60 -14.24
C ALA A 61 2.16 15.49 -13.88
N GLY A 62 2.94 15.11 -12.86
CA GLY A 62 4.15 15.81 -12.47
C GLY A 62 5.20 15.88 -13.57
N LYS A 63 5.36 14.82 -14.37
CA LYS A 63 6.26 14.83 -15.55
C LYS A 63 5.86 15.85 -16.61
N ARG A 64 4.59 16.24 -16.65
CA ARG A 64 4.05 17.29 -17.54
C ARG A 64 3.97 18.66 -16.89
N ASN A 65 4.54 18.81 -15.71
CA ASN A 65 4.42 20.03 -14.89
C ASN A 65 2.97 20.42 -14.58
N ASN A 66 2.07 19.44 -14.54
CA ASN A 66 0.67 19.65 -14.17
C ASN A 66 0.50 19.42 -12.66
N THR A 67 0.19 20.48 -11.94
CA THR A 67 -0.03 20.46 -10.50
C THR A 67 -1.51 20.58 -10.12
N ILE A 68 -2.40 20.61 -11.12
CA ILE A 68 -3.85 20.77 -10.90
C ILE A 68 -4.46 19.40 -10.68
N ILE A 69 -5.22 19.27 -9.59
CA ILE A 69 -5.98 18.07 -9.27
C ILE A 69 -7.47 18.37 -9.40
N GLU A 70 -8.15 17.53 -10.17
CA GLU A 70 -9.61 17.55 -10.27
C GLU A 70 -10.16 16.29 -9.58
N PRO A 71 -10.70 16.42 -8.34
CA PRO A 71 -11.11 15.24 -7.56
C PRO A 71 -12.15 14.36 -8.25
N GLN A 72 -13.02 14.95 -9.04
CA GLN A 72 -14.05 14.20 -9.76
C GLN A 72 -13.48 13.37 -10.92
N THR A 73 -12.38 13.84 -11.51
CA THR A 73 -11.68 13.15 -12.58
C THR A 73 -10.96 11.93 -12.07
N ILE A 74 -10.42 11.96 -10.85
CA ILE A 74 -9.70 10.84 -10.24
C ILE A 74 -10.55 9.57 -10.21
N LYS A 75 -11.81 9.66 -9.82
CA LYS A 75 -12.72 8.51 -9.79
C LYS A 75 -12.95 7.94 -11.19
N LYS A 76 -13.17 8.82 -12.17
CA LYS A 76 -13.34 8.40 -13.56
C LYS A 76 -12.08 7.75 -14.13
N ASP A 77 -10.92 8.24 -13.77
CA ASP A 77 -9.64 7.69 -14.19
C ASP A 77 -9.41 6.30 -13.59
N GLU A 78 -9.75 6.12 -12.31
CA GLU A 78 -9.73 4.81 -11.66
C GLU A 78 -10.64 3.80 -12.39
N GLU A 79 -11.86 4.20 -12.73
CA GLU A 79 -12.81 3.35 -13.47
C GLU A 79 -12.26 2.97 -14.85
N LYS A 80 -11.64 3.89 -15.56
CA LYS A 80 -11.00 3.63 -16.87
C LYS A 80 -9.83 2.65 -16.74
N VAL A 81 -8.98 2.85 -15.74
CA VAL A 81 -7.84 1.95 -15.47
C VAL A 81 -8.33 0.55 -15.12
N ASN A 82 -9.33 0.43 -14.28
CA ASN A 82 -9.93 -0.86 -13.94
C ASN A 82 -10.52 -1.55 -15.17
N SER A 83 -11.21 -0.82 -16.02
CA SER A 83 -11.78 -1.34 -17.27
C SER A 83 -10.69 -1.85 -18.23
N TYR A 84 -9.61 -1.09 -18.39
CA TYR A 84 -8.46 -1.52 -19.17
C TYR A 84 -7.80 -2.77 -18.57
N CYS A 85 -7.56 -2.77 -17.27
CA CYS A 85 -6.96 -3.89 -16.56
C CYS A 85 -7.80 -5.17 -16.65
N TYR A 86 -9.10 -5.04 -16.72
CA TYR A 86 -10.01 -6.18 -16.90
C TYR A 86 -9.76 -6.92 -18.22
N GLN A 87 -9.40 -6.18 -19.26
CA GLN A 87 -9.10 -6.71 -20.59
C GLN A 87 -7.61 -7.06 -20.80
N HIS A 88 -6.73 -6.56 -19.93
CA HIS A 88 -5.27 -6.66 -20.06
C HIS A 88 -4.63 -7.06 -18.73
N ARG A 89 -5.01 -8.20 -18.17
CA ARG A 89 -4.59 -8.62 -16.83
C ARG A 89 -3.08 -8.77 -16.65
N GLU A 90 -2.38 -9.13 -17.73
CA GLU A 90 -0.92 -9.30 -17.73
C GLU A 90 -0.13 -8.00 -17.89
N ALA A 91 -0.79 -6.94 -18.33
CA ALA A 91 -0.16 -5.63 -18.44
C ALA A 91 0.21 -5.08 -17.07
N THR A 92 1.17 -4.16 -17.02
CA THR A 92 1.46 -3.42 -15.80
C THR A 92 0.43 -2.30 -15.59
N VAL A 93 0.19 -1.94 -14.34
CA VAL A 93 -0.69 -0.81 -14.03
C VAL A 93 -0.12 0.50 -14.56
N MET A 94 1.20 0.63 -14.65
CA MET A 94 1.85 1.79 -15.28
C MET A 94 1.49 1.91 -16.76
N ASP A 95 1.51 0.81 -17.50
CA ASP A 95 1.11 0.79 -18.91
C ASP A 95 -0.38 1.09 -19.07
N ALA A 96 -1.21 0.55 -18.19
CA ALA A 96 -2.63 0.86 -18.16
C ALA A 96 -2.88 2.37 -18.01
N ILE A 97 -2.22 3.01 -17.06
CA ILE A 97 -2.36 4.45 -16.82
C ILE A 97 -1.86 5.27 -17.99
N LYS A 98 -0.69 4.96 -18.54
CA LYS A 98 -0.18 5.64 -19.74
C LYS A 98 -1.18 5.57 -20.89
N ASN A 99 -1.68 4.39 -21.16
CA ASN A 99 -2.57 4.14 -22.30
C ASN A 99 -3.93 4.85 -22.12
N VAL A 100 -4.54 4.68 -20.95
CA VAL A 100 -5.91 5.16 -20.70
C VAL A 100 -5.98 6.65 -20.47
N LEU A 101 -4.97 7.23 -19.82
CA LEU A 101 -4.94 8.66 -19.47
C LEU A 101 -4.16 9.50 -20.50
N GLY A 102 -3.67 8.89 -21.57
CA GLY A 102 -3.00 9.59 -22.67
C GLY A 102 -1.61 10.11 -22.35
N PHE A 103 -0.89 9.43 -21.47
CA PHE A 103 0.48 9.79 -21.11
C PHE A 103 1.54 9.21 -22.05
N ASP A 104 1.14 8.46 -23.07
CA ASP A 104 2.02 7.87 -24.08
C ASP A 104 2.44 8.85 -25.19
N LYS A 105 1.84 10.03 -25.22
CA LYS A 105 2.01 11.00 -26.31
C LYS A 105 3.00 12.09 -25.98
#